data_ff00958a0c27f477fd041031050e2e49
#
_entry.id   ff00958a0c27f477fd041031050e2e49
#
_cell.length_a   1.000
_cell.length_b   1.000
_cell.length_c   1.000
_cell.angle_alpha   90.00
_cell.angle_beta   90.00
_cell.angle_gamma   90.00
#
_symmetry.space_group_name_H-M   'P 1'
#
loop_
_entity.id
_entity.type
_entity.pdbx_description
1 polymer ?
#
loop_
_entity_poly.entity_id
_entity_poly.type
_entity_poly.pdbx_seq_one_letter_code
_entity_poly.pdbx_strand_id
1 'polypeptide(L)'
;LRRQRQMCIRDRIAAVQNGKLKEADLDERVGELVDAVMELTSGKKLSDKNFDRNAHHQLARKAAAESMILLKNEKQILPLDTKKSIAVIGDFAFSPRYQGAGSSMVNPTKVEDMSSILQQYDLNILGMTRGYQRNGDVDENDRKFALNLAMNADIVIFCFGLDEISESEGLDRTHMRIPQDQIDLLQDISKVNENIIGILSAGSAIEMPWHTCCKAILHGYLNGQAGASATLDILTGKVNPSGRLAETYPISYEQTPAFRYYPSNEKTSEYRESVYVGYRYYDTSKVRVQYPFGFGLSYTEFTYSDLIIEEDGIKVSVTNTCLLYTSPSPRDAH
;
A
#
# COMPACT_ATOMS: atom_id res chain seq x y z
N LEU A 1 -19.65 9.29 -18.07
CA LEU A 1 -20.04 10.54 -17.36
C LEU A 1 -20.73 11.57 -18.27
N ARG A 2 -20.22 11.92 -19.48
CA ARG A 2 -20.89 12.87 -20.38
C ARG A 2 -22.25 12.36 -20.89
N ARG A 3 -22.40 11.10 -21.23
CA ARG A 3 -23.69 10.52 -21.67
C ARG A 3 -24.74 10.47 -20.56
N GLN A 4 -24.35 10.12 -19.34
CA GLN A 4 -25.25 10.10 -18.17
C GLN A 4 -25.74 11.51 -17.82
N ARG A 5 -24.88 12.54 -17.87
CA ARG A 5 -25.32 13.94 -17.65
C ARG A 5 -26.34 14.40 -18.68
N GLN A 6 -26.15 14.07 -19.96
CA GLN A 6 -27.11 14.42 -21.02
C GLN A 6 -28.46 13.70 -20.83
N MET A 7 -28.45 12.44 -20.41
CA MET A 7 -29.65 11.66 -20.14
C MET A 7 -30.45 12.29 -18.99
N CYS A 8 -29.81 12.58 -17.85
CA CYS A 8 -30.45 13.24 -16.71
C CYS A 8 -31.02 14.62 -17.03
N ILE A 9 -30.38 15.42 -17.89
CA ILE A 9 -30.87 16.72 -18.31
C ILE A 9 -32.15 16.56 -19.13
N ARG A 10 -32.18 15.68 -20.10
CA ARG A 10 -33.35 15.42 -20.93
C ARG A 10 -34.53 14.89 -20.13
N ASP A 11 -34.29 14.00 -19.18
CA ASP A 11 -35.31 13.42 -18.32
C ASP A 11 -35.93 14.48 -17.42
N ARG A 12 -35.17 15.43 -16.87
CA ARG A 12 -35.66 16.55 -16.07
C ARG A 12 -36.49 17.52 -16.91
N ILE A 13 -35.99 17.88 -18.11
CA ILE A 13 -36.73 18.73 -19.04
C ILE A 13 -38.08 18.08 -19.37
N ALA A 14 -38.07 16.81 -19.71
CA ALA A 14 -39.32 16.10 -20.02
C ALA A 14 -40.26 16.01 -18.79
N ALA A 15 -39.71 15.85 -17.58
CA ALA A 15 -40.51 15.82 -16.36
C ALA A 15 -41.22 17.16 -16.08
N VAL A 16 -40.52 18.27 -16.33
CA VAL A 16 -41.14 19.62 -16.22
C VAL A 16 -42.20 19.82 -17.30
N GLN A 17 -41.86 19.51 -18.57
CA GLN A 17 -42.80 19.66 -19.69
C GLN A 17 -44.06 18.81 -19.54
N ASN A 18 -43.94 17.63 -18.92
CA ASN A 18 -45.07 16.73 -18.68
C ASN A 18 -45.77 16.98 -17.33
N GLY A 19 -45.42 18.02 -16.60
CA GLY A 19 -46.01 18.38 -15.31
C GLY A 19 -45.71 17.41 -14.16
N LYS A 20 -44.75 16.52 -14.31
CA LYS A 20 -44.30 15.58 -13.26
C LYS A 20 -43.38 16.25 -12.23
N LEU A 21 -42.71 17.31 -12.61
CA LEU A 21 -41.85 18.13 -11.77
C LEU A 21 -42.25 19.58 -11.97
N LYS A 22 -42.44 20.33 -10.89
CA LYS A 22 -42.65 21.77 -10.97
C LYS A 22 -41.32 22.46 -11.25
N GLU A 23 -41.34 23.42 -12.14
CA GLU A 23 -40.13 24.22 -12.45
C GLU A 23 -39.62 24.96 -11.20
N ALA A 24 -40.52 25.44 -10.36
CA ALA A 24 -40.19 26.08 -9.08
C ALA A 24 -39.37 25.18 -8.14
N ASP A 25 -39.68 23.88 -8.09
CA ASP A 25 -38.90 22.94 -7.27
C ASP A 25 -37.47 22.75 -7.83
N LEU A 26 -37.34 22.84 -9.16
CA LEU A 26 -36.00 22.77 -9.82
C LEU A 26 -35.22 24.07 -9.57
N ASP A 27 -35.89 25.23 -9.67
CA ASP A 27 -35.28 26.55 -9.43
C ASP A 27 -34.78 26.68 -7.98
N GLU A 28 -35.55 26.17 -7.02
CA GLU A 28 -35.13 26.13 -5.61
C GLU A 28 -33.82 25.32 -5.43
N ARG A 29 -33.76 24.13 -5.99
CA ARG A 29 -32.55 23.29 -5.90
C ARG A 29 -31.34 23.89 -6.65
N VAL A 30 -31.57 24.53 -7.77
CA VAL A 30 -30.54 25.28 -8.50
C VAL A 30 -30.07 26.49 -7.70
N GLY A 31 -31.02 27.23 -7.08
CA GLY A 31 -30.72 28.36 -6.21
C GLY A 31 -29.77 27.95 -5.06
N GLU A 32 -30.10 26.91 -4.32
CA GLU A 32 -29.27 26.39 -3.24
C GLU A 32 -27.81 26.06 -3.71
N LEU A 33 -27.68 25.46 -4.89
CA LEU A 33 -26.37 25.17 -5.44
C LEU A 33 -25.62 26.45 -5.85
N VAL A 34 -26.31 27.39 -6.46
CA VAL A 34 -25.72 28.68 -6.86
C VAL A 34 -25.28 29.46 -5.63
N ASP A 35 -26.12 29.53 -4.59
CA ASP A 35 -25.80 30.22 -3.34
C ASP A 35 -24.56 29.60 -2.67
N ALA A 36 -24.48 28.27 -2.58
CA ALA A 36 -23.33 27.60 -2.05
C ALA A 36 -22.04 27.90 -2.86
N VAL A 37 -22.14 27.91 -4.19
CA VAL A 37 -20.99 28.24 -5.06
C VAL A 37 -20.59 29.71 -4.89
N MET A 38 -21.54 30.62 -4.80
CA MET A 38 -21.29 32.04 -4.60
C MET A 38 -20.64 32.31 -3.24
N GLU A 39 -21.12 31.68 -2.18
CA GLU A 39 -20.53 31.77 -0.84
C GLU A 39 -19.07 31.26 -0.83
N LEU A 40 -18.85 30.08 -1.38
CA LEU A 40 -17.51 29.48 -1.48
C LEU A 40 -16.55 30.34 -2.33
N THR A 41 -17.04 31.00 -3.37
CA THR A 41 -16.20 31.81 -4.25
C THR A 41 -15.98 33.22 -3.71
N SER A 42 -16.98 33.82 -3.03
CA SER A 42 -16.85 35.16 -2.44
C SER A 42 -15.83 35.21 -1.29
N GLY A 43 -15.68 34.12 -0.53
CA GLY A 43 -14.70 33.97 0.52
C GLY A 43 -13.28 33.71 0.00
N LYS A 44 -13.12 33.36 -1.26
CA LYS A 44 -11.83 33.08 -1.88
C LYS A 44 -11.10 34.37 -2.26
N LYS A 45 -10.44 34.97 -1.30
CA LYS A 45 -9.15 35.57 -1.65
C LYS A 45 -8.25 34.39 -2.01
N LEU A 46 -8.12 34.13 -3.31
CA LEU A 46 -7.09 33.25 -3.82
C LEU A 46 -5.78 33.77 -3.24
N SER A 47 -5.29 33.13 -2.19
CA SER A 47 -3.95 33.46 -1.72
C SER A 47 -3.04 33.01 -2.83
N ASP A 48 -2.27 33.90 -3.43
CA ASP A 48 -1.15 33.62 -4.35
C ASP A 48 -0.03 32.86 -3.65
N LYS A 49 -0.35 32.07 -2.63
CA LYS A 49 0.62 31.23 -1.95
C LYS A 49 0.98 30.10 -2.86
N ASN A 50 2.03 30.33 -3.63
CA ASN A 50 2.74 29.24 -4.27
C ASN A 50 3.17 28.25 -3.17
N PHE A 51 2.61 27.05 -3.17
CA PHE A 51 3.07 26.00 -2.25
C PHE A 51 4.40 25.43 -2.76
N ASP A 52 5.28 25.10 -1.83
CA ASP A 52 6.56 24.46 -2.15
C ASP A 52 6.31 22.97 -2.47
N ARG A 53 6.36 22.62 -3.76
CA ARG A 53 6.18 21.25 -4.22
C ARG A 53 7.23 20.29 -3.70
N ASN A 54 8.46 20.78 -3.47
CA ASN A 54 9.52 19.93 -2.94
C ASN A 54 9.28 19.63 -1.46
N ALA A 55 8.87 20.63 -0.68
CA ALA A 55 8.48 20.42 0.72
C ALA A 55 7.32 19.43 0.83
N HIS A 56 6.31 19.53 -0.04
CA HIS A 56 5.20 18.57 -0.08
C HIS A 56 5.65 17.17 -0.51
N HIS A 57 6.62 17.07 -1.43
CA HIS A 57 7.19 15.78 -1.82
C HIS A 57 7.96 15.14 -0.66
N GLN A 58 8.73 15.91 0.12
CA GLN A 58 9.40 15.41 1.33
C GLN A 58 8.41 15.00 2.41
N LEU A 59 7.31 15.73 2.57
CA LEU A 59 6.23 15.33 3.47
C LEU A 59 5.58 14.00 3.03
N ALA A 60 5.33 13.82 1.72
CA ALA A 60 4.83 12.56 1.18
C ALA A 60 5.81 11.40 1.42
N ARG A 61 7.13 11.63 1.27
CA ARG A 61 8.17 10.64 1.60
C ARG A 61 8.14 10.24 3.07
N LYS A 62 8.05 11.22 3.96
CA LYS A 62 7.96 10.97 5.40
C LYS A 62 6.71 10.17 5.74
N ALA A 63 5.54 10.58 5.23
CA ALA A 63 4.29 9.88 5.45
C ALA A 63 4.33 8.43 4.93
N ALA A 64 4.91 8.21 3.75
CA ALA A 64 5.08 6.87 3.20
C ALA A 64 5.99 6.01 4.10
N ALA A 65 7.14 6.52 4.54
CA ALA A 65 8.06 5.79 5.41
C ALA A 65 7.43 5.43 6.77
N GLU A 66 6.67 6.34 7.38
CA GLU A 66 5.97 6.10 8.65
C GLU A 66 4.78 5.13 8.50
N SER A 67 4.24 4.97 7.28
CA SER A 67 3.11 4.07 7.00
C SER A 67 3.53 2.67 6.62
N MET A 68 4.74 2.45 6.12
CA MET A 68 5.22 1.13 5.70
C MET A 68 5.36 0.17 6.88
N ILE A 69 4.98 -1.08 6.63
CA ILE A 69 4.88 -2.11 7.65
C ILE A 69 5.90 -3.21 7.39
N LEU A 70 6.78 -3.43 8.32
CA LEU A 70 7.68 -4.58 8.28
C LEU A 70 6.93 -5.81 8.80
N LEU A 71 6.55 -6.71 7.88
CA LEU A 71 5.80 -7.92 8.21
C LEU A 71 6.70 -9.09 8.62
N LYS A 72 7.94 -9.11 8.14
CA LYS A 72 8.89 -10.19 8.39
C LYS A 72 10.32 -9.65 8.33
N ASN A 73 11.21 -10.14 9.22
CA ASN A 73 12.64 -9.81 9.18
C ASN A 73 13.45 -10.92 9.86
N GLU A 74 13.60 -12.04 9.16
CA GLU A 74 14.36 -13.20 9.67
C GLU A 74 15.87 -12.92 9.68
N LYS A 75 16.51 -13.35 10.76
CA LYS A 75 17.97 -13.19 10.97
C LYS A 75 18.43 -11.74 10.83
N GLN A 76 17.54 -10.78 11.01
CA GLN A 76 17.85 -9.34 10.88
C GLN A 76 18.51 -9.00 9.53
N ILE A 77 17.98 -9.58 8.42
CA ILE A 77 18.47 -9.27 7.08
C ILE A 77 18.30 -7.79 6.71
N LEU A 78 17.34 -7.11 7.35
CA LEU A 78 17.17 -5.67 7.32
C LEU A 78 17.56 -5.05 8.67
N PRO A 79 18.19 -3.87 8.71
CA PRO A 79 18.57 -3.05 7.55
C PRO A 79 19.67 -3.70 6.70
N LEU A 80 19.71 -3.32 5.40
CA LEU A 80 20.66 -3.84 4.42
C LEU A 80 22.11 -3.60 4.83
N ASP A 81 22.94 -4.63 4.69
CA ASP A 81 24.40 -4.46 4.62
C ASP A 81 24.77 -3.90 3.24
N THR A 82 25.18 -2.65 3.18
CA THR A 82 25.48 -1.92 1.93
C THR A 82 26.66 -2.51 1.16
N LYS A 83 27.48 -3.38 1.79
CA LYS A 83 28.61 -4.08 1.15
C LYS A 83 28.17 -5.28 0.32
N LYS A 84 26.99 -5.80 0.58
CA LYS A 84 26.41 -6.95 -0.13
C LYS A 84 25.99 -6.56 -1.52
N SER A 85 26.22 -7.45 -2.49
CA SER A 85 25.71 -7.28 -3.84
C SER A 85 24.19 -7.52 -3.88
N ILE A 86 23.46 -6.60 -4.53
CA ILE A 86 22.01 -6.58 -4.52
C ILE A 86 21.49 -6.69 -5.95
N ALA A 87 20.59 -7.64 -6.19
CA ALA A 87 19.74 -7.70 -7.36
C ALA A 87 18.38 -7.09 -7.06
N VAL A 88 17.85 -6.26 -7.97
CA VAL A 88 16.49 -5.73 -7.87
C VAL A 88 15.63 -6.31 -8.99
N ILE A 89 14.58 -7.04 -8.62
CA ILE A 89 13.74 -7.78 -9.56
C ILE A 89 12.29 -7.42 -9.31
N GLY A 90 11.53 -7.21 -10.36
CA GLY A 90 10.11 -6.96 -10.33
C GLY A 90 9.68 -5.71 -11.08
N ASP A 91 8.55 -5.79 -11.81
CA ASP A 91 8.03 -4.66 -12.60
C ASP A 91 7.73 -3.42 -11.74
N PHE A 92 7.29 -3.61 -10.51
CA PHE A 92 6.97 -2.51 -9.58
C PHE A 92 8.20 -1.67 -9.17
N ALA A 93 9.44 -2.17 -9.41
CA ALA A 93 10.65 -1.36 -9.22
C ALA A 93 10.82 -0.28 -10.30
N PHE A 94 10.27 -0.51 -11.50
CA PHE A 94 10.34 0.39 -12.66
C PHE A 94 9.06 1.20 -12.85
N SER A 95 7.92 0.60 -12.50
CA SER A 95 6.59 1.18 -12.65
C SER A 95 5.82 1.01 -11.36
N PRO A 96 6.04 1.87 -10.34
CA PRO A 96 5.48 1.66 -9.01
C PRO A 96 3.96 1.79 -9.03
N ARG A 97 3.30 0.95 -8.25
CA ARG A 97 1.90 1.14 -7.94
C ARG A 97 1.76 2.06 -6.74
N TYR A 98 1.58 3.36 -6.99
CA TYR A 98 1.63 4.41 -5.98
C TYR A 98 0.26 4.94 -5.54
N GLN A 99 -0.80 4.63 -6.28
CA GLN A 99 -2.15 5.11 -6.00
C GLN A 99 -3.21 4.08 -6.41
N GLY A 100 -4.46 4.27 -5.97
CA GLY A 100 -5.62 3.52 -6.41
C GLY A 100 -5.92 3.72 -7.89
N ALA A 101 -6.80 2.89 -8.44
CA ALA A 101 -7.27 2.96 -9.81
C ALA A 101 -8.75 3.41 -9.86
N GLY A 102 -9.19 3.85 -11.04
CA GLY A 102 -10.55 4.36 -11.24
C GLY A 102 -10.68 5.85 -10.90
N SER A 103 -11.74 6.24 -10.22
CA SER A 103 -12.05 7.65 -9.96
C SER A 103 -11.11 8.33 -8.96
N SER A 104 -10.34 7.56 -8.20
CA SER A 104 -9.34 8.06 -7.25
C SER A 104 -8.03 8.51 -7.90
N MET A 105 -7.83 8.26 -9.19
CA MET A 105 -6.60 8.61 -9.89
C MET A 105 -6.37 10.10 -9.94
N VAL A 106 -5.18 10.53 -9.55
CA VAL A 106 -4.67 11.89 -9.69
C VAL A 106 -3.46 11.90 -10.63
N ASN A 107 -3.20 13.06 -11.25
CA ASN A 107 -2.02 13.27 -12.08
C ASN A 107 -0.93 13.93 -11.23
N PRO A 108 -0.01 13.20 -10.63
CA PRO A 108 1.03 13.75 -9.78
C PRO A 108 2.05 14.53 -10.62
N THR A 109 2.67 15.53 -10.02
CA THR A 109 3.73 16.31 -10.66
C THR A 109 5.07 15.57 -10.68
N LYS A 110 5.25 14.57 -9.82
CA LYS A 110 6.44 13.74 -9.70
C LYS A 110 6.04 12.38 -9.12
N VAL A 111 6.52 11.31 -9.72
CA VAL A 111 6.47 9.95 -9.17
C VAL A 111 7.88 9.40 -9.21
N GLU A 112 8.33 8.86 -8.10
CA GLU A 112 9.62 8.17 -8.01
C GLU A 112 9.41 6.68 -8.27
N ASP A 113 10.28 6.10 -9.06
CA ASP A 113 10.46 4.66 -9.18
C ASP A 113 11.83 4.25 -8.61
N MET A 114 11.95 2.99 -8.20
CA MET A 114 13.17 2.52 -7.56
C MET A 114 14.36 2.54 -8.51
N SER A 115 14.14 2.26 -9.81
CA SER A 115 15.21 2.21 -10.81
C SER A 115 15.88 3.56 -11.01
N SER A 116 15.12 4.64 -10.90
CA SER A 116 15.63 6.01 -11.09
C SER A 116 16.35 6.57 -9.87
N ILE A 117 16.00 6.13 -8.65
CA ILE A 117 16.53 6.74 -7.42
C ILE A 117 17.60 5.91 -6.71
N LEU A 118 17.77 4.65 -7.04
CA LEU A 118 18.78 3.76 -6.41
C LEU A 118 20.18 4.36 -6.42
N GLN A 119 20.54 5.10 -7.47
CA GLN A 119 21.85 5.76 -7.59
C GLN A 119 22.12 6.84 -6.52
N GLN A 120 21.08 7.28 -5.81
CA GLN A 120 21.20 8.25 -4.71
C GLN A 120 21.55 7.60 -3.36
N TYR A 121 21.63 6.26 -3.34
CA TYR A 121 21.93 5.46 -2.16
C TYR A 121 23.26 4.71 -2.36
N ASP A 122 24.05 4.64 -1.30
CA ASP A 122 25.31 3.90 -1.29
C ASP A 122 25.02 2.40 -1.14
N LEU A 123 24.60 1.78 -2.26
CA LEU A 123 24.25 0.37 -2.36
C LEU A 123 25.00 -0.29 -3.51
N ASN A 124 25.51 -1.48 -3.30
CA ASN A 124 26.21 -2.27 -4.33
C ASN A 124 25.17 -3.00 -5.21
N ILE A 125 24.63 -2.32 -6.20
CA ILE A 125 23.62 -2.86 -7.12
C ILE A 125 24.29 -3.65 -8.22
N LEU A 126 24.11 -4.98 -8.21
CA LEU A 126 24.59 -5.89 -9.24
C LEU A 126 23.83 -5.73 -10.56
N GLY A 127 22.55 -5.50 -10.49
CA GLY A 127 21.69 -5.28 -11.64
C GLY A 127 20.20 -5.21 -11.29
N MET A 128 19.40 -4.90 -12.32
CA MET A 128 17.96 -4.78 -12.20
C MET A 128 17.25 -5.39 -13.40
N THR A 129 16.10 -6.02 -13.17
CA THR A 129 15.24 -6.52 -14.24
C THR A 129 13.78 -6.62 -13.78
N ARG A 130 12.84 -6.65 -14.72
CA ARG A 130 11.42 -6.87 -14.40
C ARG A 130 11.15 -8.31 -13.99
N GLY A 131 11.63 -9.27 -14.79
CA GLY A 131 11.47 -10.71 -14.55
C GLY A 131 10.04 -11.24 -14.77
N TYR A 132 9.03 -10.39 -14.70
CA TYR A 132 7.63 -10.66 -15.02
C TYR A 132 6.95 -9.41 -15.60
N GLN A 133 5.79 -9.58 -16.24
CA GLN A 133 5.00 -8.47 -16.77
C GLN A 133 3.62 -8.41 -16.09
N ARG A 134 3.11 -7.20 -15.81
CA ARG A 134 1.81 -7.01 -15.13
C ARG A 134 0.61 -7.57 -15.87
N ASN A 135 0.69 -7.62 -17.20
CA ASN A 135 -0.38 -8.18 -18.03
C ASN A 135 -0.44 -9.71 -18.00
N GLY A 136 0.47 -10.36 -17.27
CA GLY A 136 0.56 -11.81 -17.17
C GLY A 136 1.30 -12.48 -18.33
N ASP A 137 1.80 -11.72 -19.31
CA ASP A 137 2.63 -12.28 -20.38
C ASP A 137 3.99 -12.71 -19.81
N VAL A 138 4.47 -13.88 -20.23
CA VAL A 138 5.75 -14.40 -19.80
C VAL A 138 6.81 -14.12 -20.85
N ASP A 139 7.81 -13.32 -20.49
CA ASP A 139 9.07 -13.21 -21.25
C ASP A 139 10.11 -14.17 -20.66
N GLU A 140 10.29 -15.30 -21.32
CA GLU A 140 11.25 -16.35 -20.87
C GLU A 140 12.69 -15.85 -20.81
N ASN A 141 13.08 -14.88 -21.62
CA ASN A 141 14.43 -14.33 -21.60
C ASN A 141 14.63 -13.43 -20.39
N ASP A 142 13.64 -12.57 -20.09
CA ASP A 142 13.68 -11.72 -18.89
C ASP A 142 13.61 -12.55 -17.61
N ARG A 143 12.80 -13.62 -17.59
CA ARG A 143 12.74 -14.59 -16.48
C ARG A 143 14.08 -15.30 -16.25
N LYS A 144 14.74 -15.80 -17.30
CA LYS A 144 16.07 -16.41 -17.20
C LYS A 144 17.12 -15.42 -16.74
N PHE A 145 17.06 -14.18 -17.22
CA PHE A 145 17.96 -13.12 -16.77
C PHE A 145 17.76 -12.81 -15.29
N ALA A 146 16.50 -12.73 -14.83
CA ALA A 146 16.16 -12.54 -13.41
C ALA A 146 16.74 -13.65 -12.52
N LEU A 147 16.60 -14.91 -12.93
CA LEU A 147 17.16 -16.04 -12.19
C LEU A 147 18.70 -16.02 -12.14
N ASN A 148 19.33 -15.70 -13.26
CA ASN A 148 20.79 -15.55 -13.30
C ASN A 148 21.27 -14.41 -12.40
N LEU A 149 20.59 -13.27 -12.44
CA LEU A 149 20.89 -12.13 -11.59
C LEU A 149 20.72 -12.49 -10.10
N ALA A 150 19.63 -13.16 -9.74
CA ALA A 150 19.38 -13.63 -8.37
C ALA A 150 20.44 -14.61 -7.87
N MET A 151 20.90 -15.52 -8.73
CA MET A 151 21.93 -16.52 -8.38
C MET A 151 23.28 -15.86 -8.05
N ASN A 152 23.61 -14.75 -8.70
CA ASN A 152 24.88 -14.07 -8.54
C ASN A 152 24.89 -12.94 -7.49
N ALA A 153 23.74 -12.60 -6.93
CA ALA A 153 23.61 -11.57 -5.89
C ALA A 153 23.67 -12.17 -4.48
N ASP A 154 24.19 -11.42 -3.53
CA ASP A 154 24.09 -11.77 -2.10
C ASP A 154 22.66 -11.62 -1.57
N ILE A 155 21.92 -10.61 -2.07
CA ILE A 155 20.56 -10.26 -1.65
C ILE A 155 19.71 -9.95 -2.88
N VAL A 156 18.46 -10.40 -2.87
CA VAL A 156 17.45 -10.05 -3.87
C VAL A 156 16.39 -9.16 -3.24
N ILE A 157 16.17 -7.99 -3.81
CA ILE A 157 14.98 -7.18 -3.55
C ILE A 157 13.96 -7.52 -4.63
N PHE A 158 12.84 -8.12 -4.22
CA PHE A 158 11.77 -8.55 -5.12
C PHE A 158 10.55 -7.65 -4.95
N CYS A 159 10.22 -6.85 -5.97
CA CYS A 159 9.11 -5.88 -5.96
C CYS A 159 7.90 -6.47 -6.67
N PHE A 160 6.80 -6.65 -5.97
CA PHE A 160 5.62 -7.38 -6.45
C PHE A 160 4.33 -6.96 -5.74
N GLY A 161 3.17 -7.46 -6.21
CA GLY A 161 1.89 -7.17 -5.58
C GLY A 161 0.71 -7.22 -6.53
N LEU A 162 -0.36 -6.49 -6.19
CA LEU A 162 -1.55 -6.34 -7.02
C LEU A 162 -1.40 -5.20 -8.01
N ASP A 163 -1.88 -5.40 -9.21
CA ASP A 163 -1.93 -4.37 -10.26
C ASP A 163 -3.15 -3.45 -10.13
N GLU A 164 -3.22 -2.46 -11.01
CA GLU A 164 -4.30 -1.47 -11.04
C GLU A 164 -5.65 -2.08 -11.41
N ILE A 165 -5.66 -3.15 -12.22
CA ILE A 165 -6.91 -3.82 -12.66
C ILE A 165 -7.48 -4.66 -11.53
N SER A 166 -6.62 -5.37 -10.81
CA SER A 166 -7.02 -6.24 -9.69
C SER A 166 -7.72 -5.49 -8.55
N GLU A 167 -7.44 -4.18 -8.41
CA GLU A 167 -8.02 -3.33 -7.36
C GLU A 167 -8.65 -2.05 -7.94
N SER A 168 -9.25 -2.15 -9.12
CA SER A 168 -9.94 -1.02 -9.73
C SER A 168 -11.32 -0.83 -9.12
N GLU A 169 -11.73 0.44 -8.98
CA GLU A 169 -13.09 0.80 -8.60
C GLU A 169 -14.10 0.16 -9.58
N GLY A 170 -15.15 -0.44 -9.02
CA GLY A 170 -16.23 -1.09 -9.79
C GLY A 170 -15.91 -2.48 -10.29
N LEU A 171 -14.79 -3.07 -9.91
CA LEU A 171 -14.43 -4.47 -10.18
C LEU A 171 -14.24 -5.22 -8.87
N ASP A 172 -14.91 -6.38 -8.75
CA ASP A 172 -14.78 -7.24 -7.59
C ASP A 172 -13.72 -8.33 -7.84
N ARG A 173 -12.85 -8.54 -6.89
CA ARG A 173 -11.91 -9.67 -6.93
C ARG A 173 -12.62 -10.96 -6.56
N THR A 174 -12.32 -12.04 -7.27
CA THR A 174 -12.84 -13.38 -6.99
C THR A 174 -11.94 -14.19 -6.04
N HIS A 175 -10.77 -13.65 -5.71
CA HIS A 175 -9.79 -14.27 -4.79
C HIS A 175 -8.88 -13.19 -4.18
N MET A 176 -8.13 -13.55 -3.14
CA MET A 176 -7.19 -12.66 -2.45
C MET A 176 -5.72 -12.90 -2.85
N ARG A 177 -5.47 -13.56 -3.99
CA ARG A 177 -4.10 -13.87 -4.45
C ARG A 177 -3.54 -12.76 -5.31
N ILE A 178 -2.22 -12.62 -5.28
CA ILE A 178 -1.47 -11.85 -6.29
C ILE A 178 -1.35 -12.68 -7.58
N PRO A 179 -0.97 -12.08 -8.72
CA PRO A 179 -0.78 -12.80 -9.98
C PRO A 179 0.17 -13.99 -9.85
N GLN A 180 -0.19 -15.11 -10.48
CA GLN A 180 0.51 -16.39 -10.31
C GLN A 180 1.93 -16.36 -10.89
N ASP A 181 2.16 -15.64 -11.97
CA ASP A 181 3.47 -15.45 -12.60
C ASP A 181 4.50 -14.83 -11.65
N GLN A 182 4.07 -13.89 -10.82
CA GLN A 182 4.92 -13.30 -9.77
C GLN A 182 5.27 -14.33 -8.69
N ILE A 183 4.29 -15.15 -8.28
CA ILE A 183 4.52 -16.21 -7.28
C ILE A 183 5.49 -17.26 -7.82
N ASP A 184 5.30 -17.69 -9.07
CA ASP A 184 6.15 -18.70 -9.71
C ASP A 184 7.58 -18.21 -9.87
N LEU A 185 7.78 -16.95 -10.27
CA LEU A 185 9.12 -16.35 -10.32
C LEU A 185 9.75 -16.25 -8.94
N LEU A 186 9.02 -15.80 -7.93
CA LEU A 186 9.51 -15.71 -6.55
C LEU A 186 9.93 -17.09 -6.00
N GLN A 187 9.15 -18.12 -6.27
CA GLN A 187 9.46 -19.49 -5.90
C GLN A 187 10.71 -20.01 -6.61
N ASP A 188 10.89 -19.69 -7.91
CA ASP A 188 12.10 -20.09 -8.64
C ASP A 188 13.34 -19.34 -8.13
N ILE A 189 13.22 -18.04 -7.84
CA ILE A 189 14.29 -17.27 -7.22
C ILE A 189 14.66 -17.86 -5.86
N SER A 190 13.69 -18.29 -5.06
CA SER A 190 13.94 -18.86 -3.73
C SER A 190 14.72 -20.17 -3.73
N LYS A 191 14.75 -20.88 -4.87
CA LYS A 191 15.57 -22.09 -5.04
C LYS A 191 17.05 -21.80 -5.28
N VAL A 192 17.38 -20.58 -5.76
CA VAL A 192 18.75 -20.18 -6.11
C VAL A 192 19.33 -19.13 -5.16
N ASN A 193 18.48 -18.40 -4.44
CA ASN A 193 18.90 -17.41 -3.45
C ASN A 193 17.91 -17.38 -2.28
N GLU A 194 18.40 -17.62 -1.08
CA GLU A 194 17.57 -17.62 0.14
C GLU A 194 17.40 -16.22 0.78
N ASN A 195 18.18 -15.22 0.35
CA ASN A 195 18.20 -13.89 0.92
C ASN A 195 17.28 -12.94 0.14
N ILE A 196 15.99 -13.23 0.15
CA ILE A 196 15.00 -12.44 -0.58
C ILE A 196 14.29 -11.48 0.38
N ILE A 197 14.23 -10.21 -0.02
CA ILE A 197 13.47 -9.15 0.62
C ILE A 197 12.30 -8.79 -0.30
N GLY A 198 11.10 -9.16 0.09
CA GLY A 198 9.89 -8.84 -0.65
C GLY A 198 9.40 -7.42 -0.36
N ILE A 199 9.23 -6.62 -1.41
CA ILE A 199 8.58 -5.30 -1.35
C ILE A 199 7.18 -5.46 -1.93
N LEU A 200 6.20 -5.50 -1.03
CA LEU A 200 4.81 -5.76 -1.39
C LEU A 200 4.01 -4.48 -1.58
N SER A 201 3.36 -4.36 -2.73
CA SER A 201 2.40 -3.30 -3.05
C SER A 201 1.01 -3.89 -3.31
N ALA A 202 0.08 -3.65 -2.40
CA ALA A 202 -1.32 -4.07 -2.50
C ALA A 202 -2.17 -3.11 -1.66
N GLY A 203 -3.32 -2.70 -2.15
CA GLY A 203 -4.20 -1.77 -1.44
C GLY A 203 -5.06 -2.41 -0.36
N SER A 204 -5.07 -3.74 -0.29
CA SER A 204 -5.87 -4.53 0.64
C SER A 204 -5.19 -5.85 0.99
N ALA A 205 -5.74 -6.58 1.98
CA ALA A 205 -5.23 -7.87 2.40
C ALA A 205 -5.17 -8.89 1.25
N ILE A 206 -4.14 -9.71 1.25
CA ILE A 206 -3.88 -10.77 0.28
C ILE A 206 -3.51 -12.08 0.97
N GLU A 207 -3.70 -13.19 0.28
CA GLU A 207 -3.14 -14.48 0.66
C GLU A 207 -1.64 -14.51 0.39
N MET A 208 -0.87 -15.09 1.32
CA MET A 208 0.59 -15.12 1.27
C MET A 208 1.18 -16.54 1.32
N PRO A 209 0.78 -17.47 0.42
CA PRO A 209 1.32 -18.83 0.42
C PRO A 209 2.83 -18.87 0.13
N TRP A 210 3.35 -17.84 -0.48
CA TRP A 210 4.75 -17.60 -0.81
C TRP A 210 5.57 -16.96 0.33
N HIS A 211 4.96 -16.69 1.48
CA HIS A 211 5.57 -16.01 2.63
C HIS A 211 6.93 -16.61 3.05
N THR A 212 7.08 -17.93 2.92
CA THR A 212 8.32 -18.63 3.29
C THR A 212 9.48 -18.39 2.31
N CYS A 213 9.20 -17.92 1.10
CA CYS A 213 10.24 -17.60 0.12
C CYS A 213 11.05 -16.34 0.47
N CYS A 214 10.52 -15.45 1.30
CA CYS A 214 11.18 -14.20 1.68
C CYS A 214 11.73 -14.26 3.11
N LYS A 215 12.95 -13.78 3.33
CA LYS A 215 13.51 -13.54 4.68
C LYS A 215 12.99 -12.26 5.32
N ALA A 216 12.70 -11.26 4.50
CA ALA A 216 12.01 -10.05 4.96
C ALA A 216 10.87 -9.69 4.01
N ILE A 217 9.83 -9.07 4.56
CA ILE A 217 8.69 -8.55 3.79
C ILE A 217 8.37 -7.16 4.31
N LEU A 218 8.52 -6.16 3.44
CA LEU A 218 8.11 -4.79 3.68
C LEU A 218 6.86 -4.51 2.86
N HIS A 219 5.76 -4.18 3.53
CA HIS A 219 4.48 -3.88 2.89
C HIS A 219 4.22 -2.39 2.90
N GLY A 220 4.08 -1.82 1.72
CA GLY A 220 3.89 -0.39 1.55
C GLY A 220 2.47 0.03 1.24
N TYR A 221 1.52 -0.90 1.07
CA TYR A 221 0.22 -0.58 0.50
C TYR A 221 0.37 0.17 -0.85
N LEU A 222 -0.15 1.39 -0.93
CA LEU A 222 0.02 2.30 -2.07
C LEU A 222 0.81 3.53 -1.61
N ASN A 223 2.11 3.55 -1.87
CA ASN A 223 3.10 4.40 -1.21
C ASN A 223 3.09 5.87 -1.63
N GLY A 224 2.21 6.29 -2.56
CA GLY A 224 2.22 7.66 -3.06
C GLY A 224 3.45 8.00 -3.90
N GLN A 225 3.58 9.28 -4.23
CA GLN A 225 4.56 9.76 -5.21
C GLN A 225 6.04 9.62 -4.80
N ALA A 226 6.32 9.47 -3.52
CA ALA A 226 7.68 9.37 -2.96
C ALA A 226 7.94 8.00 -2.31
N GLY A 227 7.15 6.98 -2.69
CA GLY A 227 7.21 5.65 -2.09
C GLY A 227 8.54 4.94 -2.30
N ALA A 228 9.21 5.15 -3.43
CA ALA A 228 10.49 4.51 -3.71
C ALA A 228 11.60 5.00 -2.77
N SER A 229 11.73 6.34 -2.57
CA SER A 229 12.65 6.89 -1.57
C SER A 229 12.33 6.43 -0.16
N ALA A 230 11.05 6.41 0.22
CA ALA A 230 10.63 5.93 1.54
C ALA A 230 10.99 4.46 1.76
N THR A 231 10.80 3.60 0.75
CA THR A 231 11.21 2.19 0.78
C THR A 231 12.71 2.07 1.02
N LEU A 232 13.53 2.77 0.25
CA LEU A 232 14.98 2.72 0.37
C LEU A 232 15.49 3.28 1.71
N ASP A 233 14.83 4.29 2.27
CA ASP A 233 15.17 4.81 3.60
C ASP A 233 14.96 3.76 4.69
N ILE A 234 13.89 2.97 4.59
CA ILE A 234 13.67 1.85 5.51
C ILE A 234 14.71 0.75 5.24
N LEU A 235 14.85 0.29 3.99
CA LEU A 235 15.78 -0.79 3.66
C LEU A 235 17.21 -0.50 4.11
N THR A 236 17.65 0.75 4.04
CA THR A 236 19.00 1.16 4.45
C THR A 236 19.12 1.53 5.94
N GLY A 237 18.04 1.43 6.69
CA GLY A 237 18.03 1.78 8.12
C GLY A 237 18.07 3.28 8.43
N LYS A 238 17.94 4.15 7.42
CA LYS A 238 17.79 5.61 7.65
C LYS A 238 16.50 5.93 8.39
N VAL A 239 15.47 5.12 8.20
CA VAL A 239 14.19 5.18 8.91
C VAL A 239 13.90 3.81 9.50
N ASN A 240 13.54 3.77 10.78
CA ASN A 240 13.06 2.56 11.44
C ASN A 240 11.59 2.34 11.07
N PRO A 241 11.18 1.15 10.56
CA PRO A 241 9.78 0.88 10.22
C PRO A 241 8.90 0.98 11.47
N SER A 242 7.77 1.69 11.35
CA SER A 242 6.86 1.97 12.47
C SER A 242 5.39 1.72 12.12
N GLY A 243 5.06 1.50 10.85
CA GLY A 243 3.70 1.22 10.40
C GLY A 243 3.10 -0.02 11.06
N ARG A 244 1.77 -0.02 11.17
CA ARG A 244 0.99 -1.13 11.71
C ARG A 244 -0.15 -1.46 10.76
N LEU A 245 -0.48 -2.76 10.63
CA LEU A 245 -1.59 -3.19 9.80
C LEU A 245 -2.91 -2.57 10.29
N ALA A 246 -3.62 -1.92 9.38
CA ALA A 246 -4.94 -1.37 9.62
C ALA A 246 -6.07 -2.39 9.39
N GLU A 247 -5.71 -3.62 9.05
CA GLU A 247 -6.62 -4.74 8.78
C GLU A 247 -5.97 -6.08 9.17
N THR A 248 -6.80 -7.11 9.30
CA THR A 248 -6.33 -8.48 9.55
C THR A 248 -6.03 -9.17 8.22
N TYR A 249 -4.91 -9.85 8.12
CA TYR A 249 -4.54 -10.68 6.97
C TYR A 249 -4.93 -12.13 7.24
N PRO A 250 -6.00 -12.66 6.64
CA PRO A 250 -6.36 -14.07 6.75
C PRO A 250 -5.35 -14.96 6.04
N ILE A 251 -5.30 -16.24 6.38
CA ILE A 251 -4.45 -17.21 5.67
C ILE A 251 -5.03 -17.51 4.28
N SER A 252 -6.35 -17.56 4.16
CA SER A 252 -7.05 -17.78 2.89
C SER A 252 -8.35 -16.99 2.81
N TYR A 253 -8.85 -16.80 1.57
CA TYR A 253 -10.10 -16.10 1.29
C TYR A 253 -11.30 -16.76 1.96
N GLU A 254 -11.32 -18.10 2.03
CA GLU A 254 -12.39 -18.88 2.64
C GLU A 254 -12.57 -18.63 4.14
N GLN A 255 -11.54 -18.07 4.79
CA GLN A 255 -11.57 -17.70 6.22
C GLN A 255 -12.18 -16.34 6.48
N THR A 256 -12.49 -15.56 5.42
CA THR A 256 -13.12 -14.25 5.62
C THR A 256 -14.58 -14.39 6.04
N PRO A 257 -15.11 -13.55 6.92
CA PRO A 257 -16.50 -13.66 7.37
C PRO A 257 -17.51 -13.50 6.25
N ALA A 258 -17.16 -12.74 5.20
CA ALA A 258 -18.03 -12.48 4.05
C ALA A 258 -17.98 -13.57 2.97
N PHE A 259 -17.05 -14.52 3.00
CA PHE A 259 -16.78 -15.47 1.91
C PHE A 259 -18.02 -16.15 1.34
N ARG A 260 -18.98 -16.56 2.21
CA ARG A 260 -20.19 -17.29 1.79
C ARG A 260 -21.31 -16.38 1.30
N TYR A 261 -21.18 -15.06 1.47
CA TYR A 261 -22.26 -14.10 1.28
C TYR A 261 -21.91 -12.99 0.30
N TYR A 262 -20.67 -12.97 -0.17
CA TYR A 262 -20.16 -11.99 -1.12
C TYR A 262 -19.52 -12.69 -2.34
N PRO A 263 -19.81 -12.25 -3.58
CA PRO A 263 -20.86 -11.29 -3.92
C PRO A 263 -22.27 -11.87 -3.70
N SER A 264 -23.26 -11.02 -3.41
CA SER A 264 -24.64 -11.46 -3.27
C SER A 264 -25.20 -11.89 -4.65
N ASN A 265 -25.84 -13.06 -4.69
CA ASN A 265 -26.54 -13.55 -5.89
C ASN A 265 -28.02 -13.13 -5.92
N GLU A 266 -28.49 -12.41 -4.91
CA GLU A 266 -29.87 -11.96 -4.74
C GLU A 266 -29.99 -10.44 -4.88
N LYS A 267 -31.22 -9.94 -4.95
CA LYS A 267 -31.51 -8.48 -4.96
C LYS A 267 -31.21 -7.80 -3.63
N THR A 268 -31.07 -8.58 -2.57
CA THR A 268 -30.83 -8.10 -1.20
C THR A 268 -29.45 -8.55 -0.74
N SER A 269 -28.64 -7.62 -0.22
CA SER A 269 -27.38 -7.93 0.45
C SER A 269 -27.62 -8.05 1.94
N GLU A 270 -27.16 -9.17 2.53
CA GLU A 270 -27.27 -9.44 3.97
C GLU A 270 -25.89 -9.28 4.62
N TYR A 271 -25.81 -8.36 5.59
CA TYR A 271 -24.60 -8.12 6.41
C TYR A 271 -24.61 -9.05 7.61
N ARG A 272 -24.40 -10.35 7.39
CA ARG A 272 -24.56 -11.40 8.41
C ARG A 272 -23.49 -11.36 9.50
N GLU A 273 -22.32 -10.80 9.20
CA GLU A 273 -21.26 -10.60 10.17
C GLU A 273 -21.59 -9.53 11.22
N SER A 274 -22.58 -8.65 10.95
CA SER A 274 -23.01 -7.59 11.87
C SER A 274 -21.80 -6.76 12.37
N VAL A 275 -21.56 -6.69 13.68
CA VAL A 275 -20.42 -5.99 14.27
C VAL A 275 -19.11 -6.79 14.26
N TYR A 276 -19.17 -8.06 13.90
CA TYR A 276 -18.02 -8.96 13.86
C TYR A 276 -17.30 -8.91 12.51
N VAL A 277 -16.80 -7.72 12.17
CA VAL A 277 -16.01 -7.48 10.97
C VAL A 277 -14.51 -7.37 11.33
N GLY A 278 -13.63 -7.76 10.42
CA GLY A 278 -12.19 -7.70 10.60
C GLY A 278 -11.73 -8.45 11.85
N TYR A 279 -10.85 -7.83 12.66
CA TYR A 279 -10.25 -8.45 13.85
C TYR A 279 -11.29 -8.92 14.88
N ARG A 280 -12.44 -8.26 14.98
CA ARG A 280 -13.50 -8.68 15.90
C ARG A 280 -14.02 -10.09 15.59
N TYR A 281 -14.14 -10.42 14.31
CA TYR A 281 -14.50 -11.77 13.88
C TYR A 281 -13.40 -12.77 14.22
N TYR A 282 -12.17 -12.50 13.78
CA TYR A 282 -11.07 -13.46 13.95
C TYR A 282 -10.74 -13.72 15.42
N ASP A 283 -10.74 -12.68 16.25
CA ASP A 283 -10.48 -12.80 17.68
C ASP A 283 -11.61 -13.55 18.43
N THR A 284 -12.87 -13.25 18.10
CA THR A 284 -14.03 -13.89 18.74
C THR A 284 -14.16 -15.35 18.32
N SER A 285 -14.02 -15.64 17.02
CA SER A 285 -14.16 -16.99 16.45
C SER A 285 -12.88 -17.83 16.59
N LYS A 286 -11.79 -17.26 17.13
CA LYS A 286 -10.47 -17.90 17.29
C LYS A 286 -9.91 -18.47 15.98
N VAL A 287 -10.21 -17.80 14.87
CA VAL A 287 -9.68 -18.18 13.54
C VAL A 287 -8.23 -17.73 13.44
N ARG A 288 -7.35 -18.66 13.09
CA ARG A 288 -5.93 -18.37 12.88
C ARG A 288 -5.76 -17.46 11.66
N VAL A 289 -4.94 -16.43 11.79
CA VAL A 289 -4.65 -15.44 10.74
C VAL A 289 -3.17 -15.45 10.37
N GLN A 290 -2.82 -14.94 9.21
CA GLN A 290 -1.43 -14.74 8.78
C GLN A 290 -0.79 -13.62 9.59
N TYR A 291 -1.46 -12.47 9.67
CA TYR A 291 -1.07 -11.34 10.51
C TYR A 291 -2.32 -10.70 11.14
N PRO A 292 -2.32 -10.45 12.44
CA PRO A 292 -3.42 -9.78 13.11
C PRO A 292 -3.45 -8.27 12.79
N PHE A 293 -4.61 -7.66 12.97
CA PHE A 293 -4.75 -6.19 13.02
C PHE A 293 -3.72 -5.59 13.99
N GLY A 294 -3.11 -4.49 13.61
CA GLY A 294 -2.10 -3.80 14.43
C GLY A 294 -0.70 -4.41 14.37
N PHE A 295 -0.50 -5.51 13.63
CA PHE A 295 0.81 -6.14 13.48
C PHE A 295 1.79 -5.24 12.72
N GLY A 296 3.05 -5.29 13.12
CA GLY A 296 4.18 -4.66 12.46
C GLY A 296 5.43 -4.82 13.30
N LEU A 297 6.55 -5.08 12.66
CA LEU A 297 7.85 -5.19 13.29
C LEU A 297 8.59 -3.85 13.29
N SER A 298 9.61 -3.75 14.09
CA SER A 298 10.58 -2.65 14.14
C SER A 298 11.99 -3.24 14.08
N TYR A 299 12.99 -2.44 13.74
CA TYR A 299 14.39 -2.82 13.89
C TYR A 299 14.82 -2.86 15.35
N THR A 300 14.04 -2.22 16.23
CA THR A 300 14.25 -2.20 17.66
C THR A 300 13.15 -2.95 18.40
N GLU A 301 13.43 -3.37 19.61
CA GLU A 301 12.49 -4.03 20.51
C GLU A 301 12.02 -3.08 21.61
N PHE A 302 10.78 -3.28 22.04
CA PHE A 302 10.15 -2.46 23.07
C PHE A 302 9.59 -3.34 24.17
N THR A 303 9.81 -2.95 25.42
CA THR A 303 9.09 -3.52 26.56
C THR A 303 8.04 -2.54 27.05
N TYR A 304 6.94 -3.09 27.55
CA TYR A 304 5.81 -2.36 28.09
C TYR A 304 5.67 -2.73 29.57
N SER A 305 5.60 -1.73 30.43
CA SER A 305 5.41 -1.91 31.89
C SER A 305 4.47 -0.85 32.45
N ASP A 306 4.14 -0.99 33.74
CA ASP A 306 3.42 0.00 34.53
C ASP A 306 2.08 0.42 33.90
N LEU A 307 1.30 -0.57 33.39
CA LEU A 307 -0.01 -0.29 32.84
C LEU A 307 -0.95 0.20 33.94
N ILE A 308 -1.41 1.44 33.83
CA ILE A 308 -2.39 2.06 34.71
C ILE A 308 -3.62 2.41 33.88
N ILE A 309 -4.78 1.95 34.34
CA ILE A 309 -6.08 2.28 33.74
C ILE A 309 -6.76 3.30 34.65
N GLU A 310 -7.04 4.49 34.13
CA GLU A 310 -7.75 5.58 34.81
C GLU A 310 -9.13 5.79 34.16
N GLU A 311 -10.00 6.56 34.78
CA GLU A 311 -11.35 6.83 34.23
C GLU A 311 -11.30 7.53 32.86
N ASP A 312 -10.32 8.39 32.64
CA ASP A 312 -10.15 9.23 31.46
C ASP A 312 -9.03 8.76 30.50
N GLY A 313 -8.33 7.65 30.85
CA GLY A 313 -7.24 7.21 29.98
C GLY A 313 -6.46 6.00 30.46
N ILE A 314 -5.44 5.70 29.68
CA ILE A 314 -4.49 4.62 29.94
C ILE A 314 -3.08 5.19 29.94
N LYS A 315 -2.28 4.84 30.94
CA LYS A 315 -0.84 5.15 31.01
C LYS A 315 -0.05 3.86 30.92
N VAL A 316 1.05 3.89 30.18
CA VAL A 316 1.98 2.76 30.05
C VAL A 316 3.40 3.28 29.87
N SER A 317 4.35 2.64 30.50
CA SER A 317 5.78 2.87 30.28
C SER A 317 6.24 2.05 29.08
N VAL A 318 6.85 2.71 28.07
CA VAL A 318 7.40 2.07 26.88
C VAL A 318 8.91 2.29 26.87
N THR A 319 9.67 1.19 26.94
CA THR A 319 11.14 1.25 26.93
C THR A 319 11.66 0.59 25.65
N ASN A 320 12.48 1.32 24.88
CA ASN A 320 13.23 0.73 23.79
C ASN A 320 14.43 -0.04 24.37
N THR A 321 14.46 -1.36 24.19
CA THR A 321 15.48 -2.25 24.79
C THR A 321 16.61 -2.59 23.83
N CYS A 322 16.50 -2.19 22.56
CA CYS A 322 17.52 -2.46 21.56
C CYS A 322 18.53 -1.31 21.48
N LEU A 323 19.79 -1.65 21.76
CA LEU A 323 20.93 -0.76 21.50
C LEU A 323 21.28 -0.85 20.00
N LEU A 324 20.45 -0.24 19.14
CA LEU A 324 20.93 0.11 17.81
C LEU A 324 22.02 1.18 17.98
N TYR A 325 23.25 0.78 17.79
CA TYR A 325 24.34 1.71 17.58
C TYR A 325 24.03 2.48 16.29
N THR A 326 23.31 3.56 16.41
CA THR A 326 23.37 4.60 15.38
C THR A 326 24.79 5.10 15.43
N SER A 327 25.52 4.94 14.31
CA SER A 327 26.78 5.63 14.12
C SER A 327 26.58 7.09 14.57
N PRO A 328 27.43 7.63 15.47
CA PRO A 328 27.23 8.98 15.96
C PRO A 328 27.15 9.92 14.77
N SER A 329 26.07 10.68 14.71
CA SER A 329 25.94 11.74 13.71
C SER A 329 27.20 12.63 13.81
N PRO A 330 27.77 13.09 12.69
CA PRO A 330 28.89 14.05 12.73
C PRO A 330 28.57 15.30 13.53
N ARG A 331 27.33 15.51 13.97
CA ARG A 331 26.90 16.60 14.85
C ARG A 331 27.11 16.33 16.35
N ASP A 332 27.37 15.08 16.73
CA ASP A 332 27.53 14.68 18.13
C ASP A 332 29.03 14.60 18.54
N ALA A 333 29.94 15.07 17.66
CA ALA A 333 31.37 15.10 17.87
C ALA A 333 31.86 16.54 18.19
N HIS A 334 31.18 17.21 19.14
CA HIS A 334 31.71 18.47 19.75
C HIS A 334 31.48 18.48 21.25
#